data_afe1274ad156fd8ba0f29572b6a3cb39
#
_entry.id   afe1274ad156fd8ba0f29572b6a3cb39
#
_cell.length_a   1.000
_cell.length_b   1.000
_cell.length_c   1.000
_cell.angle_alpha   90.00
_cell.angle_beta   90.00
_cell.angle_gamma   90.00
#
_symmetry.space_group_name_H-M   'P 1'
#
loop_
_entity.id
_entity.type
_entity.pdbx_description
1 polymer ?
#
loop_
_entity_poly.entity_id
_entity_poly.type
_entity_poly.pdbx_seq_one_letter_code
_entity_poly.pdbx_strand_id
1 'polypeptide(L)'
;MWKLRLIRAGGVAAVLAGMLRGLASVVPATTARIMLLYLLIDVLLFFASIGLYAFVRDEIGLAGGLGVLLEVFGALILIARDLRILADSIYPLGALMFAVGLDLFAIGSWRLEKFPRWVLLVLIVSTLIGPIGFFVQGLEVLFLASGLLFGIGLVGAGMTILLRRGAVDDA
;
A
#
# COMPACT_ATOMS: atom_id res chain seq x y z
N MET A 1 13.72 20.90 -3.92
CA MET A 1 13.92 19.91 -5.00
C MET A 1 13.84 18.44 -4.53
N TRP A 2 14.48 17.99 -3.43
CA TRP A 2 14.46 16.59 -2.99
C TRP A 2 13.05 16.09 -2.58
N LYS A 3 12.26 16.88 -1.86
CA LYS A 3 10.87 16.54 -1.47
C LYS A 3 10.02 16.19 -2.69
N LEU A 4 10.19 16.92 -3.78
CA LEU A 4 9.49 16.70 -5.04
C LEU A 4 9.83 15.36 -5.69
N ARG A 5 11.12 15.01 -5.70
CA ARG A 5 11.58 13.72 -6.24
C ARG A 5 11.05 12.56 -5.42
N LEU A 6 11.06 12.70 -4.09
CA LEU A 6 10.54 11.68 -3.18
C LEU A 6 9.05 11.39 -3.41
N ILE A 7 8.24 12.45 -3.55
CA ILE A 7 6.80 12.31 -3.79
C ILE A 7 6.54 11.65 -5.16
N ARG A 8 7.28 12.05 -6.22
CA ARG A 8 7.14 11.41 -7.54
C ARG A 8 7.56 9.94 -7.52
N ALA A 9 8.70 9.64 -6.90
CA ALA A 9 9.16 8.26 -6.74
C ALA A 9 8.14 7.41 -5.99
N GLY A 10 7.56 7.93 -4.90
CA GLY A 10 6.51 7.25 -4.15
C GLY A 10 5.22 7.07 -4.96
N GLY A 11 4.82 8.07 -5.76
CA GLY A 11 3.67 7.93 -6.66
C GLY A 11 3.88 6.84 -7.72
N VAL A 12 5.07 6.80 -8.35
CA VAL A 12 5.43 5.72 -9.29
C VAL A 12 5.48 4.37 -8.58
N ALA A 13 6.08 4.31 -7.38
CA ALA A 13 6.14 3.08 -6.59
C ALA A 13 4.73 2.57 -6.24
N ALA A 14 3.79 3.46 -5.87
CA ALA A 14 2.41 3.09 -5.58
C ALA A 14 1.70 2.51 -6.82
N VAL A 15 1.87 3.12 -7.99
CA VAL A 15 1.30 2.60 -9.26
C VAL A 15 1.86 1.21 -9.55
N LEU A 16 3.19 1.04 -9.52
CA LEU A 16 3.83 -0.24 -9.81
C LEU A 16 3.45 -1.31 -8.78
N ALA A 17 3.48 -0.99 -7.48
CA ALA A 17 3.06 -1.91 -6.42
C ALA A 17 1.61 -2.36 -6.63
N GLY A 18 0.72 -1.42 -6.93
CA GLY A 18 -0.69 -1.71 -7.17
C GLY A 18 -0.93 -2.62 -8.37
N MET A 19 -0.25 -2.37 -9.50
CA MET A 19 -0.33 -3.20 -10.69
C MET A 19 0.20 -4.62 -10.42
N LEU A 20 1.38 -4.73 -9.79
CA LEU A 20 1.98 -6.03 -9.47
C LEU A 20 1.14 -6.81 -8.45
N ARG A 21 0.57 -6.14 -7.45
CA ARG A 21 -0.30 -6.76 -6.46
C ARG A 21 -1.59 -7.29 -7.09
N GLY A 22 -2.22 -6.50 -7.95
CA GLY A 22 -3.40 -6.94 -8.71
C GLY A 22 -3.08 -8.15 -9.59
N LEU A 23 -1.96 -8.12 -10.32
CA LEU A 23 -1.50 -9.23 -11.13
C LEU A 23 -1.20 -10.48 -10.28
N ALA A 24 -0.52 -10.32 -9.16
CA ALA A 24 -0.22 -11.42 -8.23
C ALA A 24 -1.47 -12.11 -7.68
N SER A 25 -2.61 -11.41 -7.64
CA SER A 25 -3.88 -11.97 -7.16
C SER A 25 -4.54 -12.90 -8.17
N VAL A 26 -4.22 -12.80 -9.46
CA VAL A 26 -4.88 -13.59 -10.53
C VAL A 26 -3.94 -14.60 -11.20
N VAL A 27 -2.63 -14.49 -11.01
CA VAL A 27 -1.66 -15.40 -11.61
C VAL A 27 -1.36 -16.56 -10.67
N PRO A 28 -1.56 -17.82 -11.10
CA PRO A 28 -1.20 -18.99 -10.30
C PRO A 28 0.31 -19.03 -10.02
N ALA A 29 0.61 -19.26 -8.77
CA ALA A 29 1.95 -19.11 -8.26
C ALA A 29 2.81 -20.38 -8.42
N THR A 30 3.91 -20.30 -9.13
CA THR A 30 5.01 -21.26 -9.01
C THR A 30 6.06 -20.73 -8.02
N THR A 31 6.42 -21.54 -7.04
CA THR A 31 7.01 -21.16 -5.74
C THR A 31 8.18 -20.16 -5.74
N ALA A 32 9.14 -20.25 -6.65
CA ALA A 32 10.33 -19.39 -6.59
C ALA A 32 10.12 -17.99 -7.21
N ARG A 33 9.34 -17.89 -8.29
CA ARG A 33 9.09 -16.60 -8.95
C ARG A 33 8.19 -15.69 -8.12
N ILE A 34 7.32 -16.28 -7.32
CA ILE A 34 6.42 -15.55 -6.42
C ILE A 34 7.17 -14.82 -5.32
N MET A 35 8.15 -15.45 -4.71
CA MET A 35 8.91 -14.84 -3.62
C MET A 35 9.58 -13.54 -4.06
N LEU A 36 10.19 -13.54 -5.25
CA LEU A 36 10.77 -12.32 -5.84
C LEU A 36 9.69 -11.28 -6.15
N LEU A 37 8.53 -11.71 -6.63
CA LEU A 37 7.42 -10.80 -6.92
C LEU A 37 6.89 -10.13 -5.65
N TYR A 38 6.68 -10.88 -4.56
CA TYR A 38 6.23 -10.32 -3.29
C TYR A 38 7.29 -9.41 -2.67
N LEU A 39 8.56 -9.79 -2.68
CA LEU A 39 9.65 -8.93 -2.24
C LEU A 39 9.66 -7.60 -3.01
N LEU A 40 9.49 -7.64 -4.33
CA LEU A 40 9.42 -6.43 -5.15
C LEU A 40 8.20 -5.57 -4.78
N ILE A 41 7.04 -6.20 -4.59
CA ILE A 41 5.82 -5.51 -4.15
C ILE A 41 6.06 -4.83 -2.81
N ASP A 42 6.62 -5.52 -1.82
CA ASP A 42 6.82 -5.00 -0.47
C ASP A 42 7.84 -3.86 -0.43
N VAL A 43 8.91 -3.95 -1.23
CA VAL A 43 9.86 -2.83 -1.42
C VAL A 43 9.17 -1.62 -2.06
N LEU A 44 8.33 -1.83 -3.07
CA LEU A 44 7.59 -0.75 -3.71
C LEU A 44 6.55 -0.16 -2.74
N LEU A 45 5.88 -0.97 -1.92
CA LEU A 45 4.96 -0.50 -0.88
C LEU A 45 5.67 0.38 0.15
N PHE A 46 6.86 -0.01 0.59
CA PHE A 46 7.69 0.80 1.48
C PHE A 46 7.94 2.20 0.90
N PHE A 47 8.39 2.29 -0.35
CA PHE A 47 8.61 3.59 -1.01
C PHE A 47 7.30 4.33 -1.29
N ALA A 48 6.22 3.64 -1.60
CA ALA A 48 4.90 4.22 -1.78
C ALA A 48 4.42 4.90 -0.49
N SER A 49 4.48 4.21 0.66
CA SER A 49 4.07 4.76 1.96
C SER A 49 4.84 6.05 2.30
N ILE A 50 6.16 6.07 2.09
CA ILE A 50 6.98 7.26 2.31
C ILE A 50 6.55 8.41 1.36
N GLY A 51 6.32 8.12 0.09
CA GLY A 51 5.92 9.13 -0.90
C GLY A 51 4.51 9.67 -0.68
N LEU A 52 3.55 8.79 -0.34
CA LEU A 52 2.19 9.15 0.04
C LEU A 52 2.19 10.06 1.28
N TYR A 53 2.96 9.70 2.30
CA TYR A 53 3.15 10.55 3.47
C TYR A 53 3.75 11.90 3.12
N ALA A 54 4.84 11.92 2.37
CA ALA A 54 5.49 13.18 1.98
C ALA A 54 4.54 14.12 1.22
N PHE A 55 3.54 13.59 0.53
CA PHE A 55 2.51 14.35 -0.18
C PHE A 55 1.50 15.03 0.74
N VAL A 56 1.16 14.40 1.89
CA VAL A 56 0.12 14.90 2.81
C VAL A 56 0.65 15.33 4.18
N ARG A 57 1.94 15.17 4.45
CA ARG A 57 2.55 15.26 5.80
C ARG A 57 2.23 16.53 6.56
N ASP A 58 2.09 17.65 5.84
CA ASP A 58 1.90 18.96 6.45
C ASP A 58 0.46 19.15 6.98
N GLU A 59 -0.47 18.24 6.63
CA GLU A 59 -1.91 18.34 6.92
C GLU A 59 -2.52 17.07 7.56
N ILE A 60 -1.84 15.92 7.48
CA ILE A 60 -2.42 14.60 7.82
C ILE A 60 -2.74 14.40 9.32
N GLY A 61 -2.16 15.22 10.19
CA GLY A 61 -2.32 15.09 11.63
C GLY A 61 -1.61 13.88 12.26
N LEU A 62 -1.76 13.74 13.59
CA LEU A 62 -1.05 12.71 14.36
C LEU A 62 -1.49 11.28 13.98
N ALA A 63 -2.80 11.05 13.85
CA ALA A 63 -3.32 9.71 13.56
C ALA A 63 -2.81 9.16 12.22
N GLY A 64 -2.86 9.98 11.16
CA GLY A 64 -2.34 9.57 9.86
C GLY A 64 -0.82 9.44 9.85
N GLY A 65 -0.09 10.25 10.61
CA GLY A 65 1.35 10.11 10.79
C GLY A 65 1.73 8.79 11.48
N LEU A 66 1.00 8.40 12.54
CA LEU A 66 1.17 7.09 13.19
C LEU A 66 0.80 5.94 12.24
N GLY A 67 -0.23 6.13 11.41
CA GLY A 67 -0.59 5.18 10.37
C GLY A 67 0.58 4.88 9.45
N VAL A 68 1.25 5.90 8.93
CA VAL A 68 2.42 5.71 8.05
C VAL A 68 3.60 5.04 8.76
N LEU A 69 3.82 5.35 10.03
CA LEU A 69 4.84 4.63 10.80
C LEU A 69 4.55 3.13 10.87
N LEU A 70 3.28 2.75 11.14
CA LEU A 70 2.86 1.35 11.14
C LEU A 70 3.02 0.70 9.77
N GLU A 71 2.63 1.40 8.67
CA GLU A 71 2.85 0.91 7.30
C GLU A 71 4.33 0.63 7.03
N VAL A 72 5.21 1.59 7.35
CA VAL A 72 6.65 1.47 7.12
C VAL A 72 7.23 0.30 7.90
N PHE A 73 6.90 0.17 9.20
CA PHE A 73 7.35 -0.96 10.01
C PHE A 73 6.78 -2.29 9.52
N GLY A 74 5.49 -2.33 9.16
CA GLY A 74 4.87 -3.50 8.55
C GLY A 74 5.57 -3.93 7.28
N ALA A 75 5.83 -3.01 6.35
CA ALA A 75 6.56 -3.27 5.11
C ALA A 75 7.98 -3.79 5.37
N LEU A 76 8.71 -3.23 6.35
CA LEU A 76 10.04 -3.70 6.73
C LEU A 76 10.02 -5.13 7.26
N ILE A 77 9.00 -5.50 8.06
CA ILE A 77 8.81 -6.87 8.55
C ILE A 77 8.56 -7.82 7.37
N LEU A 78 7.71 -7.45 6.41
CA LEU A 78 7.41 -8.25 5.23
C LEU A 78 8.65 -8.43 4.36
N ILE A 79 9.40 -7.37 4.08
CA ILE A 79 10.68 -7.43 3.34
C ILE A 79 11.69 -8.34 4.07
N ALA A 80 11.85 -8.19 5.39
CA ALA A 80 12.80 -9.01 6.15
C ALA A 80 12.41 -10.50 6.17
N ARG A 81 11.11 -10.80 6.18
CA ARG A 81 10.58 -12.15 6.02
C ARG A 81 10.86 -12.70 4.62
N ASP A 82 10.62 -11.94 3.56
CA ASP A 82 10.86 -12.36 2.19
C ASP A 82 12.34 -12.57 1.89
N LEU A 83 13.21 -11.82 2.55
CA LEU A 83 14.67 -12.04 2.55
C LEU A 83 15.11 -13.20 3.45
N ARG A 84 14.18 -13.93 4.10
CA ARG A 84 14.44 -15.01 5.06
C ARG A 84 15.29 -14.59 6.28
N ILE A 85 15.28 -13.31 6.63
CA ILE A 85 15.88 -12.80 7.87
C ILE A 85 14.97 -13.10 9.06
N LEU A 86 13.65 -13.05 8.84
CA LEU A 86 12.63 -13.38 9.83
C LEU A 86 11.87 -14.65 9.43
N ALA A 87 11.32 -15.35 10.44
CA ALA A 87 10.53 -16.56 10.23
C ALA A 87 9.19 -16.25 9.52
N ASP A 88 8.66 -17.21 8.77
CA ASP A 88 7.37 -17.08 8.07
C ASP A 88 6.19 -16.80 9.02
N SER A 89 6.28 -17.24 10.28
CA SER A 89 5.27 -16.98 11.32
C SER A 89 5.06 -15.49 11.65
N ILE A 90 6.02 -14.61 11.28
CA ILE A 90 5.91 -13.16 11.50
C ILE A 90 5.04 -12.46 10.45
N TYR A 91 4.75 -13.11 9.30
CA TYR A 91 3.99 -12.53 8.20
C TYR A 91 2.65 -11.90 8.64
N PRO A 92 1.79 -12.57 9.45
CA PRO A 92 0.53 -11.98 9.85
C PRO A 92 0.70 -10.67 10.63
N LEU A 93 1.76 -10.56 11.44
CA LEU A 93 2.06 -9.33 12.18
C LEU A 93 2.44 -8.19 11.24
N GLY A 94 3.35 -8.42 10.30
CA GLY A 94 3.75 -7.41 9.31
C GLY A 94 2.58 -6.96 8.44
N ALA A 95 1.78 -7.91 7.96
CA ALA A 95 0.59 -7.64 7.15
C ALA A 95 -0.48 -6.85 7.94
N LEU A 96 -0.72 -7.21 9.21
CA LEU A 96 -1.67 -6.50 10.07
C LEU A 96 -1.21 -5.07 10.37
N MET A 97 0.07 -4.89 10.72
CA MET A 97 0.62 -3.56 10.97
C MET A 97 0.50 -2.67 9.72
N PHE A 98 0.83 -3.22 8.55
CA PHE A 98 0.69 -2.50 7.29
C PHE A 98 -0.77 -2.13 7.01
N ALA A 99 -1.70 -3.07 7.17
CA ALA A 99 -3.13 -2.86 6.93
C ALA A 99 -3.73 -1.80 7.87
N VAL A 100 -3.50 -1.94 9.18
CA VAL A 100 -3.96 -0.95 10.18
C VAL A 100 -3.33 0.41 9.94
N GLY A 101 -2.05 0.45 9.58
CA GLY A 101 -1.36 1.68 9.23
C GLY A 101 -2.03 2.38 8.05
N LEU A 102 -2.31 1.64 6.98
CA LEU A 102 -2.97 2.16 5.78
C LEU A 102 -4.39 2.67 6.06
N ASP A 103 -5.15 1.97 6.93
CA ASP A 103 -6.48 2.43 7.35
C ASP A 103 -6.40 3.75 8.12
N LEU A 104 -5.46 3.88 9.06
CA LEU A 104 -5.23 5.13 9.79
C LEU A 104 -4.77 6.26 8.86
N PHE A 105 -3.91 5.96 7.88
CA PHE A 105 -3.52 6.91 6.84
C PHE A 105 -4.72 7.34 6.00
N ALA A 106 -5.54 6.39 5.54
CA ALA A 106 -6.72 6.68 4.73
C ALA A 106 -7.74 7.52 5.50
N ILE A 107 -8.02 7.19 6.76
CA ILE A 107 -8.92 7.94 7.66
C ILE A 107 -8.35 9.35 7.91
N GLY A 108 -7.05 9.47 8.21
CA GLY A 108 -6.37 10.75 8.42
C GLY A 108 -6.40 11.64 7.16
N SER A 109 -6.31 11.02 5.99
CA SER A 109 -6.35 11.71 4.69
C SER A 109 -7.77 12.06 4.22
N TRP A 110 -8.82 11.52 4.85
CA TRP A 110 -10.20 11.64 4.38
C TRP A 110 -10.69 13.09 4.23
N ARG A 111 -10.28 13.95 5.15
CA ARG A 111 -10.68 15.38 5.18
C ARG A 111 -9.79 16.30 4.36
N LEU A 112 -8.65 15.78 3.86
CA LEU A 112 -7.64 16.61 3.19
C LEU A 112 -7.98 16.90 1.72
N GLU A 113 -8.98 16.23 1.16
CA GLU A 113 -9.39 16.33 -0.25
C GLU A 113 -8.22 16.15 -1.27
N LYS A 114 -7.08 15.65 -0.77
CA LYS A 114 -5.89 15.37 -1.61
C LYS A 114 -6.02 14.07 -2.41
N PHE A 115 -6.82 13.14 -1.92
CA PHE A 115 -7.14 11.90 -2.62
C PHE A 115 -8.63 11.85 -2.93
N PRO A 116 -9.05 11.30 -4.09
CA PRO A 116 -10.44 10.99 -4.34
C PRO A 116 -10.96 10.04 -3.25
N ARG A 117 -12.15 10.31 -2.71
CA ARG A 117 -12.73 9.51 -1.61
C ARG A 117 -12.85 8.02 -1.96
N TRP A 118 -13.13 7.71 -3.22
CA TRP A 118 -13.21 6.32 -3.68
C TRP A 118 -11.88 5.57 -3.52
N VAL A 119 -10.74 6.23 -3.71
CA VAL A 119 -9.40 5.64 -3.51
C VAL A 119 -9.23 5.21 -2.06
N LEU A 120 -9.53 6.11 -1.12
CA LEU A 120 -9.42 5.85 0.31
C LEU A 120 -10.39 4.74 0.74
N LEU A 121 -11.63 4.75 0.25
CA LEU A 121 -12.63 3.71 0.50
C LEU A 121 -12.16 2.33 0.01
N VAL A 122 -11.65 2.25 -1.22
CA VAL A 122 -11.18 1.00 -1.80
C VAL A 122 -10.01 0.44 -1.01
N LEU A 123 -9.09 1.28 -0.55
CA LEU A 123 -7.98 0.87 0.32
C LEU A 123 -8.51 0.29 1.65
N ILE A 124 -9.39 1.00 2.36
CA ILE A 124 -9.99 0.53 3.62
C ILE A 124 -10.74 -0.79 3.41
N VAL A 125 -11.60 -0.86 2.40
CA VAL A 125 -12.36 -2.09 2.14
C VAL A 125 -11.43 -3.27 1.85
N SER A 126 -10.36 -3.06 1.08
CA SER A 126 -9.41 -4.11 0.76
C SER A 126 -8.69 -4.66 2.00
N THR A 127 -8.29 -3.79 2.93
CA THR A 127 -7.60 -4.18 4.17
C THR A 127 -8.54 -4.90 5.15
N LEU A 128 -9.84 -4.57 5.15
CA LEU A 128 -10.84 -5.22 6.00
C LEU A 128 -11.24 -6.61 5.50
N ILE A 129 -11.45 -6.77 4.17
CA ILE A 129 -11.90 -8.06 3.62
C ILE A 129 -10.77 -9.08 3.45
N GLY A 130 -9.52 -8.61 3.30
CA GLY A 130 -8.36 -9.48 3.13
C GLY A 130 -8.16 -10.50 4.25
N PRO A 131 -8.10 -10.07 5.52
CA PRO A 131 -8.01 -10.98 6.67
C PRO A 131 -9.19 -11.96 6.76
N ILE A 132 -10.40 -11.55 6.41
CA ILE A 132 -11.57 -12.44 6.40
C ILE A 132 -11.34 -13.57 5.40
N GLY A 133 -10.93 -13.25 4.16
CA GLY A 133 -10.63 -14.25 3.15
C GLY A 133 -9.41 -15.11 3.45
N PHE A 134 -8.49 -14.63 4.31
CA PHE A 134 -7.31 -15.39 4.73
C PHE A 134 -7.61 -16.37 5.87
N PHE A 135 -8.41 -15.97 6.87
CA PHE A 135 -8.64 -16.77 8.07
C PHE A 135 -9.91 -17.62 8.02
N VAL A 136 -10.87 -17.29 7.16
CA VAL A 136 -12.16 -18.01 7.07
C VAL A 136 -12.15 -18.97 5.90
N GLN A 137 -12.17 -20.27 6.17
CA GLN A 137 -12.23 -21.32 5.15
C GLN A 137 -13.50 -21.17 4.29
N GLY A 138 -13.36 -21.34 2.98
CA GLY A 138 -14.45 -21.17 2.02
C GLY A 138 -14.65 -19.74 1.52
N LEU A 139 -13.89 -18.76 2.05
CA LEU A 139 -13.96 -17.36 1.63
C LEU A 139 -12.66 -16.89 0.98
N GLU A 140 -11.85 -17.80 0.42
CA GLU A 140 -10.57 -17.49 -0.24
C GLU A 140 -10.72 -16.50 -1.40
N VAL A 141 -11.90 -16.47 -2.02
CA VAL A 141 -12.23 -15.49 -3.07
C VAL A 141 -12.16 -14.04 -2.56
N LEU A 142 -12.46 -13.82 -1.28
CA LEU A 142 -12.33 -12.47 -0.66
C LEU A 142 -10.88 -12.05 -0.54
N PHE A 143 -9.96 -12.98 -0.32
CA PHE A 143 -8.53 -12.68 -0.30
C PHE A 143 -8.03 -12.23 -1.68
N LEU A 144 -8.47 -12.89 -2.75
CA LEU A 144 -8.17 -12.50 -4.13
C LEU A 144 -8.78 -11.12 -4.46
N ALA A 145 -10.05 -10.93 -4.11
CA ALA A 145 -10.75 -9.66 -4.30
C ALA A 145 -10.06 -8.51 -3.54
N SER A 146 -9.64 -8.76 -2.31
CA SER A 146 -8.85 -7.82 -1.50
C SER A 146 -7.58 -7.37 -2.23
N GLY A 147 -6.82 -8.33 -2.77
CA GLY A 147 -5.59 -8.02 -3.50
C GLY A 147 -5.84 -7.17 -4.75
N LEU A 148 -6.91 -7.43 -5.49
CA LEU A 148 -7.31 -6.62 -6.65
C LEU A 148 -7.74 -5.20 -6.24
N LEU A 149 -8.61 -5.09 -5.23
CA LEU A 149 -9.05 -3.80 -4.71
C LEU A 149 -7.88 -2.99 -4.17
N PHE A 150 -7.00 -3.62 -3.40
CA PHE A 150 -5.78 -2.99 -2.90
C PHE A 150 -4.92 -2.43 -4.06
N GLY A 151 -4.74 -3.24 -5.12
CA GLY A 151 -4.03 -2.83 -6.32
C GLY A 151 -4.66 -1.59 -6.98
N ILE A 152 -6.01 -1.60 -7.16
CA ILE A 152 -6.76 -0.47 -7.72
C ILE A 152 -6.61 0.78 -6.84
N GLY A 153 -6.72 0.64 -5.53
CA GLY A 153 -6.56 1.74 -4.58
C GLY A 153 -5.18 2.38 -4.64
N LEU A 154 -4.12 1.56 -4.68
CA LEU A 154 -2.73 2.04 -4.80
C LEU A 154 -2.46 2.73 -6.13
N VAL A 155 -2.93 2.15 -7.25
CA VAL A 155 -2.83 2.80 -8.57
C VAL A 155 -3.54 4.15 -8.53
N GLY A 156 -4.76 4.22 -7.98
CA GLY A 156 -5.51 5.46 -7.82
C GLY A 156 -4.78 6.51 -6.98
N ALA A 157 -4.18 6.09 -5.85
CA ALA A 157 -3.39 6.98 -4.99
C ALA A 157 -2.13 7.50 -5.70
N GLY A 158 -1.38 6.61 -6.35
CA GLY A 158 -0.18 6.97 -7.09
C GLY A 158 -0.46 7.90 -8.27
N MET A 159 -1.49 7.62 -9.07
CA MET A 159 -1.93 8.47 -10.16
C MET A 159 -2.39 9.85 -9.67
N THR A 160 -3.07 9.92 -8.52
CA THR A 160 -3.47 11.21 -7.92
C THR A 160 -2.26 12.08 -7.64
N ILE A 161 -1.18 11.50 -7.09
CA ILE A 161 0.08 12.23 -6.86
C ILE A 161 0.69 12.71 -8.16
N LEU A 162 0.76 11.84 -9.17
CA LEU A 162 1.45 12.15 -10.43
C LEU A 162 0.69 13.21 -11.23
N LEU A 163 -0.65 13.14 -11.30
CA LEU A 163 -1.49 14.04 -12.10
C LEU A 163 -1.67 15.41 -11.44
N ARG A 164 -1.88 15.49 -10.12
CA ARG A 164 -2.07 16.78 -9.44
C ARG A 164 -0.85 17.69 -9.51
N ARG A 165 0.32 17.12 -9.78
CA ARG A 165 1.54 17.89 -9.89
C ARG A 165 1.85 18.41 -11.29
N GLY A 166 1.41 17.75 -12.33
CA GLY A 166 1.49 18.33 -13.67
C GLY A 166 0.84 19.71 -13.73
N ALA A 167 -0.28 19.88 -13.01
CA ALA A 167 -0.99 21.15 -12.94
C ALA A 167 -0.30 22.27 -12.10
N VAL A 168 0.68 21.92 -11.26
CA VAL A 168 1.40 22.91 -10.42
C VAL A 168 2.74 23.34 -11.04
N ASP A 169 3.34 22.45 -11.84
CA ASP A 169 4.59 22.77 -12.55
C ASP A 169 4.33 23.59 -13.83
N ASP A 170 3.07 23.67 -14.31
CA ASP A 170 2.63 24.40 -15.51
C ASP A 170 1.98 25.77 -15.18
N ALA A 171 1.85 26.15 -13.91
CA ALA A 171 1.29 27.42 -13.43
C ALA A 171 2.36 28.34 -12.83
#